data_8c492ad6146fc1245b54d67732392f06
#
_entry.id   8c492ad6146fc1245b54d67732392f06
#
_cell.length_a   1.000
_cell.length_b   1.000
_cell.length_c   1.000
_cell.angle_alpha   90.00
_cell.angle_beta   90.00
_cell.angle_gamma   90.00
#
_symmetry.space_group_name_H-M   'P 1'
#
loop_
_entity.id
_entity.type
_entity.pdbx_description
1 polymer ?
#
loop_
_entity_poly.entity_id
_entity_poly.type
_entity_poly.pdbx_seq_one_letter_code
_entity_poly.pdbx_strand_id
1 'polypeptide(L)'
;MPDDYDHILWLLFPERTKGKQKRIIKVYMDVLSGKRNSFPRGYFTDPEEGKERARTCFKHLCRKILRLSGDQIAWEFCHSDGIKILAKYHLKILLNHVYRSLSEMIADIYPQYFEQLVIYQVERDKRHEVKTRRKRNGPK
;
A
#
# COMPACT_ATOMS: atom_id res chain seq x y z
N MET A 1 -11.83 10.11 -14.32
CA MET A 1 -11.19 9.21 -13.35
C MET A 1 -9.69 9.31 -13.45
N PRO A 2 -8.99 9.59 -12.35
CA PRO A 2 -7.54 9.76 -12.39
C PRO A 2 -6.79 8.56 -12.97
N ASP A 3 -7.25 7.35 -12.68
CA ASP A 3 -6.58 6.13 -13.13
C ASP A 3 -6.65 5.92 -14.64
N ASP A 4 -7.82 6.22 -15.23
CA ASP A 4 -7.99 6.13 -16.68
C ASP A 4 -7.18 7.20 -17.40
N TYR A 5 -7.11 8.39 -16.80
CA TYR A 5 -6.34 9.50 -17.34
C TYR A 5 -4.84 9.22 -17.30
N ASP A 6 -4.33 8.70 -16.19
CA ASP A 6 -2.92 8.32 -16.06
C ASP A 6 -2.55 7.21 -17.04
N HIS A 7 -3.44 6.24 -17.23
CA HIS A 7 -3.24 5.17 -18.20
C HIS A 7 -3.15 5.71 -19.64
N ILE A 8 -4.01 6.64 -20.00
CA ILE A 8 -3.98 7.29 -21.31
C ILE A 8 -2.69 8.09 -21.49
N LEU A 9 -2.27 8.85 -20.49
CA LEU A 9 -1.03 9.60 -20.52
C LEU A 9 0.18 8.68 -20.68
N TRP A 10 0.15 7.54 -20.00
CA TRP A 10 1.22 6.55 -20.10
C TRP A 10 1.33 5.97 -21.50
N LEU A 11 0.20 5.73 -22.18
CA LEU A 11 0.16 5.26 -23.56
C LEU A 11 0.64 6.31 -24.56
N LEU A 12 0.28 7.58 -24.35
CA LEU A 12 0.62 8.68 -25.25
C LEU A 12 2.02 9.23 -25.01
N PHE A 13 2.48 9.25 -23.75
CA PHE A 13 3.77 9.85 -23.37
C PHE A 13 4.53 8.92 -22.42
N PRO A 14 4.92 7.72 -22.86
CA PRO A 14 5.53 6.72 -21.97
C PRO A 14 6.83 7.17 -21.32
N GLU A 15 7.66 7.93 -22.04
CA GLU A 15 8.94 8.39 -21.51
C GLU A 15 8.77 9.41 -20.38
N ARG A 16 7.81 10.31 -20.53
CA ARG A 16 7.52 11.34 -19.51
C ARG A 16 7.02 10.70 -18.21
N THR A 17 6.12 9.73 -18.32
CA THR A 17 5.58 9.00 -17.17
C THR A 17 6.66 8.14 -16.51
N LYS A 18 7.49 7.45 -17.29
CA LYS A 18 8.62 6.67 -16.81
C LYS A 18 9.62 7.53 -16.04
N GLY A 19 9.98 8.71 -16.58
CA GLY A 19 10.90 9.61 -15.91
C GLY A 19 10.38 10.09 -14.56
N LYS A 20 9.09 10.38 -14.49
CA LYS A 20 8.42 10.79 -13.26
C LYS A 20 8.43 9.67 -12.23
N GLN A 21 8.08 8.45 -12.63
CA GLN A 21 8.10 7.28 -11.76
C GLN A 21 9.51 6.96 -11.28
N LYS A 22 10.51 7.05 -12.14
CA LYS A 22 11.91 6.84 -11.74
C LYS A 22 12.35 7.81 -10.66
N ARG A 23 11.96 9.08 -10.75
CA ARG A 23 12.30 10.09 -9.75
C ARG A 23 11.63 9.77 -8.40
N ILE A 24 10.38 9.34 -8.42
CA ILE A 24 9.65 8.94 -7.22
C ILE A 24 10.33 7.73 -6.58
N ILE A 25 10.65 6.72 -7.36
CA ILE A 25 11.31 5.51 -6.88
C ILE A 25 12.68 5.85 -6.30
N LYS A 26 13.44 6.75 -6.93
CA LYS A 26 14.73 7.18 -6.41
C LYS A 26 14.61 7.82 -5.04
N VAL A 27 13.64 8.71 -4.85
CA VAL A 27 13.39 9.32 -3.54
C VAL A 27 13.08 8.24 -2.51
N TYR A 28 12.23 7.30 -2.84
CA TYR A 28 11.88 6.19 -1.95
C TYR A 28 13.11 5.33 -1.61
N MET A 29 13.91 4.97 -2.61
CA MET A 29 15.13 4.19 -2.39
C MET A 29 16.14 4.94 -1.53
N ASP A 30 16.24 6.25 -1.67
CA ASP A 30 17.12 7.07 -0.84
C ASP A 30 16.65 7.07 0.64
N VAL A 31 15.34 7.08 0.87
CA VAL A 31 14.79 6.94 2.22
C VAL A 31 15.09 5.56 2.80
N LEU A 32 14.88 4.49 2.02
CA LEU A 32 15.14 3.13 2.47
C LEU A 32 16.61 2.87 2.77
N SER A 33 17.52 3.45 1.99
CA SER A 33 18.96 3.25 2.16
C SER A 33 19.59 4.15 3.22
N GLY A 34 18.83 5.11 3.75
CA GLY A 34 19.32 6.05 4.74
C GLY A 34 20.01 7.28 4.16
N LYS A 35 20.08 7.43 2.84
CA LYS A 35 20.58 8.66 2.21
C LYS A 35 19.72 9.87 2.54
N ARG A 36 18.41 9.65 2.76
CA ARG A 36 17.47 10.63 3.28
C ARG A 36 16.92 10.12 4.60
N ASN A 37 16.75 10.99 5.58
CA ASN A 37 16.13 10.63 6.85
C ASN A 37 14.62 10.47 6.74
N SER A 38 14.00 11.16 5.77
CA SER A 38 12.56 11.13 5.56
C SER A 38 12.23 11.57 4.13
N PHE A 39 10.96 11.37 3.74
CA PHE A 39 10.44 11.94 2.50
C PHE A 39 10.44 13.47 2.57
N PRO A 40 10.54 14.17 1.42
CA PRO A 40 10.41 15.62 1.40
C PRO A 40 9.09 16.05 2.05
N ARG A 41 9.11 17.18 2.74
CA ARG A 41 7.93 17.71 3.41
C ARG A 41 6.77 17.91 2.43
N GLY A 42 5.59 17.40 2.78
CA GLY A 42 4.41 17.50 1.93
C GLY A 42 4.42 16.61 0.70
N TYR A 43 5.33 15.65 0.63
CA TYR A 43 5.52 14.79 -0.53
C TYR A 43 4.27 14.03 -0.93
N PHE A 44 3.57 13.44 0.04
CA PHE A 44 2.35 12.66 -0.19
C PHE A 44 1.07 13.45 0.04
N THR A 45 1.15 14.65 0.59
CA THR A 45 -0.02 15.51 0.84
C THR A 45 -0.25 16.52 -0.27
N ASP A 46 0.61 16.56 -1.28
CA ASP A 46 0.43 17.41 -2.44
C ASP A 46 -0.88 17.07 -3.15
N PRO A 47 -1.79 18.07 -3.37
CA PRO A 47 -3.11 17.80 -3.95
C PRO A 47 -3.07 17.19 -5.35
N GLU A 48 -2.04 17.50 -6.14
CA GLU A 48 -1.94 17.05 -7.53
C GLU A 48 -1.15 15.75 -7.66
N GLU A 49 -0.07 15.59 -6.92
CA GLU A 49 0.89 14.51 -7.12
C GLU A 49 1.02 13.54 -5.95
N GLY A 50 0.47 13.87 -4.79
CA GLY A 50 0.62 13.07 -3.58
C GLY A 50 0.16 11.62 -3.74
N LYS A 51 -1.02 11.40 -4.32
CA LYS A 51 -1.54 10.04 -4.54
C LYS A 51 -0.72 9.26 -5.56
N GLU A 52 -0.26 9.89 -6.62
CA GLU A 52 0.60 9.23 -7.61
C GLU A 52 1.91 8.80 -6.98
N ARG A 53 2.50 9.64 -6.15
CA ARG A 53 3.71 9.30 -5.40
C ARG A 53 3.47 8.13 -4.45
N ALA A 54 2.34 8.13 -3.75
CA ALA A 54 1.95 7.04 -2.86
C ALA A 54 1.78 5.72 -3.62
N ARG A 55 1.06 5.74 -4.73
CA ARG A 55 0.84 4.55 -5.57
C ARG A 55 2.15 4.00 -6.11
N THR A 56 3.02 4.86 -6.61
CA THR A 56 4.30 4.46 -7.18
C THR A 56 5.20 3.81 -6.13
N CYS A 57 5.31 4.40 -4.95
CA CYS A 57 6.10 3.85 -3.85
C CYS A 57 5.56 2.50 -3.40
N PHE A 58 4.25 2.38 -3.20
CA PHE A 58 3.64 1.13 -2.76
C PHE A 58 3.77 0.01 -3.79
N LYS A 59 3.55 0.32 -5.07
CA LYS A 59 3.74 -0.66 -6.16
C LYS A 59 5.19 -1.12 -6.24
N HIS A 60 6.14 -0.21 -6.06
CA HIS A 60 7.56 -0.56 -6.04
C HIS A 60 7.87 -1.50 -4.86
N LEU A 61 7.35 -1.19 -3.68
CA LEU A 61 7.51 -2.06 -2.51
C LEU A 61 6.98 -3.47 -2.79
N CYS A 62 5.75 -3.58 -3.28
CA CYS A 62 5.12 -4.88 -3.51
C CYS A 62 5.84 -5.70 -4.58
N ARG A 63 6.17 -5.09 -5.71
CA ARG A 63 6.68 -5.80 -6.88
C ARG A 63 8.18 -6.01 -6.89
N LYS A 64 8.95 -5.00 -6.46
CA LYS A 64 10.41 -5.02 -6.58
C LYS A 64 11.14 -5.38 -5.29
N ILE A 65 10.62 -4.95 -4.16
CA ILE A 65 11.25 -5.20 -2.85
C ILE A 65 10.73 -6.49 -2.24
N LEU A 66 9.41 -6.63 -2.07
CA LEU A 66 8.79 -7.82 -1.50
C LEU A 66 8.57 -8.93 -2.54
N ARG A 67 8.62 -8.60 -3.81
CA ARG A 67 8.43 -9.51 -4.95
C ARG A 67 7.13 -10.32 -4.86
N LEU A 68 6.06 -9.64 -4.47
CA LEU A 68 4.73 -10.21 -4.39
C LEU A 68 4.03 -10.12 -5.75
N SER A 69 3.21 -11.09 -6.07
CA SER A 69 2.41 -11.10 -7.30
C SER A 69 0.98 -11.52 -7.00
N GLY A 70 0.02 -10.92 -7.71
CA GLY A 70 -1.39 -11.29 -7.64
C GLY A 70 -1.94 -11.29 -6.22
N ASP A 71 -2.55 -12.40 -5.86
CA ASP A 71 -3.23 -12.59 -4.57
C ASP A 71 -2.29 -12.47 -3.37
N GLN A 72 -0.99 -12.65 -3.57
CA GLN A 72 -0.01 -12.54 -2.49
C GLN A 72 0.00 -11.15 -1.86
N ILE A 73 -0.30 -10.11 -2.63
CA ILE A 73 -0.37 -8.73 -2.10
C ILE A 73 -1.48 -8.64 -1.04
N ALA A 74 -2.69 -9.10 -1.36
CA ALA A 74 -3.80 -9.11 -0.41
C ALA A 74 -3.50 -10.02 0.77
N TRP A 75 -2.92 -11.21 0.53
CA TRP A 75 -2.56 -12.16 1.57
C TRP A 75 -1.58 -11.55 2.56
N GLU A 76 -0.45 -11.02 2.10
CA GLU A 76 0.59 -10.47 2.96
C GLU A 76 0.08 -9.30 3.79
N PHE A 77 -0.69 -8.40 3.20
CA PHE A 77 -1.20 -7.23 3.91
C PHE A 77 -2.41 -7.51 4.79
N CYS A 78 -3.05 -8.67 4.67
CA CYS A 78 -4.15 -9.08 5.52
C CYS A 78 -3.74 -10.08 6.60
N HIS A 79 -2.95 -11.11 6.25
CA HIS A 79 -2.55 -12.18 7.19
C HIS A 79 -1.31 -11.83 8.00
N SER A 80 -0.32 -11.22 7.38
CA SER A 80 0.78 -10.59 8.11
C SER A 80 0.30 -9.25 8.63
N ASP A 81 1.00 -8.66 9.58
CA ASP A 81 0.65 -7.33 10.04
C ASP A 81 1.07 -6.30 8.97
N GLY A 82 0.13 -5.95 8.09
CA GLY A 82 0.38 -5.03 6.99
C GLY A 82 0.89 -3.67 7.44
N ILE A 83 0.43 -3.19 8.59
CA ILE A 83 0.91 -1.92 9.16
C ILE A 83 2.38 -2.02 9.54
N LYS A 84 2.80 -3.13 10.12
CA LYS A 84 4.22 -3.37 10.46
C LYS A 84 5.09 -3.45 9.20
N ILE A 85 4.59 -4.07 8.14
CA ILE A 85 5.30 -4.12 6.87
C ILE A 85 5.53 -2.72 6.33
N LEU A 86 4.48 -1.89 6.31
CA LEU A 86 4.60 -0.50 5.88
C LEU A 86 5.57 0.29 6.74
N ALA A 87 5.52 0.12 8.06
CA ALA A 87 6.43 0.79 8.97
C ALA A 87 7.89 0.38 8.72
N LYS A 88 8.14 -0.91 8.51
CA LYS A 88 9.48 -1.43 8.22
C LYS A 88 10.07 -0.83 6.95
N TYR A 89 9.25 -0.59 5.93
CA TYR A 89 9.68 -0.06 4.64
C TYR A 89 9.36 1.43 4.47
N HIS A 90 9.16 2.16 5.55
CA HIS A 90 8.99 3.62 5.59
C HIS A 90 7.75 4.15 4.84
N LEU A 91 6.70 3.34 4.68
CA LEU A 91 5.46 3.75 4.02
C LEU A 91 4.25 3.87 4.96
N LYS A 92 4.45 3.77 6.28
CA LYS A 92 3.36 3.99 7.23
C LYS A 92 2.75 5.39 7.11
N ILE A 93 3.53 6.35 6.65
CA ILE A 93 3.09 7.72 6.40
C ILE A 93 1.89 7.77 5.43
N LEU A 94 1.75 6.79 4.53
CA LEU A 94 0.61 6.73 3.62
C LEU A 94 -0.72 6.55 4.37
N LEU A 95 -0.71 5.79 5.47
CA LEU A 95 -1.89 5.61 6.31
C LEU A 95 -2.17 6.81 7.22
N ASN A 96 -1.17 7.67 7.43
CA ASN A 96 -1.34 8.86 8.25
C ASN A 96 -1.83 10.06 7.45
N HIS A 97 -1.45 10.16 6.17
CA HIS A 97 -1.66 11.37 5.38
C HIS A 97 -2.46 11.19 4.09
N VAL A 98 -2.51 9.99 3.52
CA VAL A 98 -3.15 9.76 2.22
C VAL A 98 -4.41 8.91 2.35
N TYR A 99 -4.30 7.78 3.04
CA TYR A 99 -5.38 6.80 3.18
C TYR A 99 -5.77 6.66 4.64
N ARG A 100 -7.06 6.42 4.89
CA ARG A 100 -7.59 6.22 6.26
C ARG A 100 -7.28 4.82 6.79
N SER A 101 -7.14 3.85 5.90
CA SER A 101 -6.94 2.47 6.27
C SER A 101 -6.17 1.72 5.19
N LEU A 102 -5.64 0.56 5.56
CA LEU A 102 -4.98 -0.34 4.63
C LEU A 102 -5.93 -0.80 3.51
N SER A 103 -7.19 -1.07 3.86
CA SER A 103 -8.21 -1.46 2.88
C SER A 103 -8.46 -0.38 1.84
N GLU A 104 -8.53 0.89 2.27
CA GLU A 104 -8.69 2.02 1.37
C GLU A 104 -7.49 2.15 0.42
N MET A 105 -6.29 1.95 0.93
CA MET A 105 -5.07 1.98 0.13
C MET A 105 -5.06 0.89 -0.94
N ILE A 106 -5.40 -0.34 -0.57
CA ILE A 106 -5.47 -1.45 -1.53
C ILE A 106 -6.57 -1.22 -2.57
N ALA A 107 -7.73 -0.71 -2.14
CA ALA A 107 -8.83 -0.40 -3.06
C ALA A 107 -8.44 0.63 -4.12
N ASP A 108 -7.60 1.60 -3.75
CA ASP A 108 -7.13 2.62 -4.69
C ASP A 108 -6.02 2.10 -5.61
N ILE A 109 -5.01 1.42 -5.05
CA ILE A 109 -3.81 1.03 -5.79
C ILE A 109 -4.00 -0.27 -6.55
N TYR A 110 -4.64 -1.25 -5.95
CA TYR A 110 -4.90 -2.57 -6.52
C TYR A 110 -6.38 -2.94 -6.37
N PRO A 111 -7.29 -2.24 -7.07
CA PRO A 111 -8.73 -2.48 -6.92
C PRO A 111 -9.14 -3.92 -7.26
N GLN A 112 -8.39 -4.59 -8.13
CA GLN A 112 -8.65 -5.97 -8.49
C GLN A 112 -8.44 -6.96 -7.34
N TYR A 113 -7.70 -6.58 -6.30
CA TYR A 113 -7.45 -7.44 -5.14
C TYR A 113 -8.26 -7.04 -3.91
N PHE A 114 -9.08 -5.99 -4.00
CA PHE A 114 -9.84 -5.47 -2.86
C PHE A 114 -10.84 -6.50 -2.33
N GLU A 115 -11.56 -7.19 -3.20
CA GLU A 115 -12.51 -8.22 -2.81
C GLU A 115 -11.82 -9.35 -2.03
N GLN A 116 -10.67 -9.80 -2.50
CA GLN A 116 -9.88 -10.83 -1.84
C GLN A 116 -9.42 -10.37 -0.45
N LEU A 117 -8.99 -9.12 -0.33
CA LEU A 117 -8.60 -8.53 0.95
C LEU A 117 -9.77 -8.54 1.94
N VAL A 118 -10.97 -8.16 1.49
CA VAL A 118 -12.18 -8.16 2.33
C VAL A 118 -12.51 -9.57 2.81
N ILE A 119 -12.42 -10.56 1.93
CA ILE A 119 -12.65 -11.97 2.29
C ILE A 119 -11.68 -12.41 3.39
N TYR A 120 -10.40 -12.13 3.24
CA TYR A 120 -9.40 -12.48 4.24
C TYR A 120 -9.64 -11.77 5.58
N GLN A 121 -10.03 -10.51 5.55
CA GLN A 121 -10.34 -9.77 6.77
C GLN A 121 -11.55 -10.35 7.50
N VAL A 122 -12.61 -10.71 6.78
CA VAL A 122 -13.80 -11.33 7.36
C VAL A 122 -13.44 -12.67 8.01
N GLU A 123 -12.67 -13.51 7.36
CA GLU A 123 -12.22 -14.78 7.90
C GLU A 123 -11.36 -14.60 9.16
N ARG A 124 -10.48 -13.63 9.16
CA ARG A 124 -9.63 -13.29 10.30
C ARG A 124 -10.48 -12.83 11.49
N ASP A 125 -11.47 -11.98 11.25
CA ASP A 125 -12.36 -11.48 12.29
C ASP A 125 -13.20 -12.60 12.89
N LYS A 126 -13.70 -13.51 12.07
CA LYS A 126 -14.44 -14.69 12.54
C LYS A 126 -13.59 -15.58 13.44
N ARG A 127 -12.34 -15.83 13.08
CA ARG A 127 -11.42 -16.62 13.92
C ARG A 127 -11.17 -15.94 15.26
N HIS A 128 -10.98 -14.64 15.24
CA HIS A 128 -10.75 -13.85 16.44
C HIS A 128 -12.00 -13.87 17.36
N GLU A 129 -13.17 -13.73 16.79
CA GLU A 129 -14.44 -13.80 17.50
C GLU A 129 -14.64 -15.17 18.16
N VAL A 130 -14.36 -16.26 17.46
CA VAL A 130 -14.43 -17.61 18.00
C VAL A 130 -13.47 -17.80 19.18
N LYS A 131 -12.25 -17.34 19.07
CA LYS A 131 -11.27 -17.37 20.17
C LYS A 131 -11.75 -16.60 21.38
N THR A 132 -12.35 -15.45 21.20
CA THR A 132 -12.90 -14.63 22.27
C THR A 132 -14.07 -15.32 22.96
N ARG A 133 -14.98 -15.93 22.19
CA ARG A 133 -16.09 -16.73 22.74
C ARG A 133 -15.61 -17.92 23.55
N ARG A 134 -14.60 -18.65 23.06
CA ARG A 134 -14.01 -19.77 23.80
C ARG A 134 -13.40 -19.34 25.13
N LYS A 135 -12.74 -18.18 25.18
CA LYS A 135 -12.22 -17.63 26.43
C LYS A 135 -13.32 -17.29 27.43
N ARG A 136 -14.45 -16.73 26.94
CA ARG A 136 -15.61 -16.38 27.79
C ARG A 136 -16.32 -17.62 28.36
N ASN A 137 -16.42 -18.68 27.56
CA ASN A 137 -17.11 -19.91 27.87
C ASN A 137 -16.20 -21.03 28.37
N GLY A 138 -14.90 -20.70 28.62
CA GLY A 138 -13.97 -21.67 29.15
C GLY A 138 -14.35 -22.18 30.54
N PRO A 139 -13.89 -23.37 30.90
CA PRO A 139 -14.21 -23.94 32.25
C PRO A 139 -13.68 -23.02 33.34
N LYS A 140 -14.58 -22.74 34.27
CA LYS A 140 -14.23 -21.89 35.41
C LYS A 140 -13.50 -22.71 36.46
#